data_92d88b3fda74e9a4aa3aae88dca7e091
#
_entry.id   92d88b3fda74e9a4aa3aae88dca7e091
#
_cell.length_a   1.000
_cell.length_b   1.000
_cell.length_c   1.000
_cell.angle_alpha   90.00
_cell.angle_beta   90.00
_cell.angle_gamma   90.00
#
_symmetry.space_group_name_H-M   'P 1'
#
loop_
_entity.id
_entity.type
_entity.pdbx_description
1 polymer ?
#
loop_
_entity_poly.entity_id
_entity_poly.type
_entity_poly.pdbx_seq_one_letter_code
_entity_poly.pdbx_strand_id
1 'polypeptide(L)'
;MKFIKYITPALFCAALTLQSCEHFLDTKPMESYSEDLVWSLKSTADAFVLQTYNNVLPFYHDIRTEEQWTLNSVMRQNCPNEARDLMNRDWSWGFNQFGTIRRCNLIIEKSQASTGLSDADKKALVAEGKMLRAMTYYYIAKHCGRVIWVDHVLAETDEFNLPLTESIDKTYDLILKDIDDAIAGLPETSLQGRINANAARALKSEVCLTAAAYSTDDTRKKSLFEQAVAAVDGIQGYTLDSNYGSMFNQDGARTSPEIILAQYYSKDNTNGAGTLMQEMLPNQSNKRLEDYGGRPFFNQDLVFECWLEHSPSQNLVDDYLVIDQITNQGVKWNESTQFVNNTTPLSNADVADMAVDAKELDDNSLAYQTNSNAPDVQINDFMYKNRDQRFYHSIQYDSCMFYNELITLHKGGNLHRTAVDGKTPGNGYIPITNYIWRKYIYVNAERIFWNNPTDY
;
A
#
# COMPACT_ATOMS: atom_id res chain seq x y z
N MET A 1 75.01 -43.27 20.44
CA MET A 1 73.75 -43.76 21.08
C MET A 1 73.17 -42.84 22.14
N LYS A 2 73.42 -41.53 22.10
CA LYS A 2 72.83 -40.58 23.08
C LYS A 2 71.70 -39.72 22.46
N PHE A 3 71.48 -39.72 21.17
CA PHE A 3 70.44 -38.93 20.50
C PHE A 3 69.08 -39.60 20.42
N ILE A 4 68.98 -40.92 20.50
CA ILE A 4 67.71 -41.67 20.38
C ILE A 4 66.82 -41.50 21.64
N LYS A 5 67.42 -41.22 22.81
CA LYS A 5 66.63 -41.09 24.06
C LYS A 5 65.78 -39.83 24.17
N TYR A 6 65.97 -38.84 23.34
CA TYR A 6 65.20 -37.59 23.35
C TYR A 6 64.20 -37.48 22.15
N ILE A 7 64.34 -38.34 21.15
CA ILE A 7 63.43 -38.33 19.99
C ILE A 7 62.11 -39.04 20.33
N THR A 8 62.16 -40.09 21.11
CA THR A 8 60.96 -40.88 21.47
C THR A 8 59.93 -40.07 22.32
N PRO A 9 60.31 -39.31 23.36
CA PRO A 9 59.36 -38.51 24.11
C PRO A 9 58.86 -37.28 23.31
N ALA A 10 59.67 -36.73 22.40
CA ALA A 10 59.24 -35.63 21.53
C ALA A 10 58.21 -36.07 20.49
N LEU A 11 58.36 -37.26 19.91
CA LEU A 11 57.36 -37.85 19.00
C LEU A 11 56.06 -38.22 19.75
N PHE A 12 56.14 -38.65 21.01
CA PHE A 12 54.96 -39.00 21.79
C PHE A 12 54.16 -37.76 22.24
N CYS A 13 54.85 -36.65 22.54
CA CYS A 13 54.22 -35.38 22.80
C CYS A 13 53.59 -34.76 21.52
N ALA A 14 54.26 -34.91 20.37
CA ALA A 14 53.70 -34.46 19.07
C ALA A 14 52.47 -35.28 18.63
N ALA A 15 52.41 -36.58 18.95
CA ALA A 15 51.27 -37.43 18.67
C ALA A 15 50.05 -37.14 19.58
N LEU A 16 50.25 -36.61 20.80
CA LEU A 16 49.18 -36.19 21.71
C LEU A 16 48.59 -34.83 21.35
N THR A 17 49.28 -33.98 20.61
CA THR A 17 48.76 -32.68 20.16
C THR A 17 47.95 -32.77 18.87
N LEU A 18 47.90 -33.94 18.21
CA LEU A 18 47.08 -34.17 17.01
C LEU A 18 45.70 -34.77 17.28
N GLN A 19 45.36 -35.03 18.54
CA GLN A 19 43.97 -35.22 18.94
C GLN A 19 43.32 -33.84 19.13
N SER A 20 43.15 -33.11 18.05
CA SER A 20 42.24 -31.98 17.97
C SER A 20 40.86 -32.51 18.32
N CYS A 21 40.30 -32.04 19.41
CA CYS A 21 38.90 -32.28 19.72
C CYS A 21 38.04 -31.68 18.60
N GLU A 22 37.61 -32.50 17.68
CA GLU A 22 36.67 -32.06 16.62
C GLU A 22 35.41 -31.39 17.17
N HIS A 23 35.10 -31.64 18.44
CA HIS A 23 33.93 -31.05 19.11
C HIS A 23 34.18 -29.78 19.89
N PHE A 24 35.43 -29.31 20.06
CA PHE A 24 35.73 -28.12 20.87
C PHE A 24 35.52 -26.81 20.06
N LEU A 25 35.49 -26.88 18.76
CA LEU A 25 35.23 -25.72 17.88
C LEU A 25 33.80 -25.65 17.37
N ASP A 26 32.98 -26.65 17.64
CA ASP A 26 31.54 -26.63 17.40
C ASP A 26 30.78 -25.88 18.50
N THR A 27 31.21 -24.67 18.80
CA THR A 27 30.39 -23.78 19.60
C THR A 27 29.23 -23.31 18.73
N LYS A 28 28.06 -23.91 18.95
CA LYS A 28 26.83 -23.35 18.39
C LYS A 28 26.74 -21.90 18.85
N PRO A 29 26.52 -20.93 17.95
CA PRO A 29 26.38 -19.54 18.34
C PRO A 29 25.29 -19.44 19.40
N MET A 30 25.64 -18.98 20.62
CA MET A 30 24.63 -18.84 21.69
C MET A 30 23.61 -17.75 21.45
N GLU A 31 23.82 -16.92 20.42
CA GLU A 31 22.99 -15.80 20.04
C GLU A 31 22.09 -16.07 18.81
N SER A 32 22.17 -17.27 18.21
CA SER A 32 21.32 -17.66 17.09
C SER A 32 20.58 -18.96 17.37
N TYR A 33 19.28 -18.98 17.05
CA TYR A 33 18.49 -20.19 17.09
C TYR A 33 18.99 -21.17 16.02
N SER A 34 19.24 -22.43 16.41
CA SER A 34 19.46 -23.48 15.42
C SER A 34 18.15 -23.72 14.63
N GLU A 35 18.26 -24.15 13.39
CA GLU A 35 17.10 -24.45 12.55
C GLU A 35 16.14 -25.44 13.25
N ASP A 36 16.67 -26.48 13.87
CA ASP A 36 15.88 -27.47 14.62
C ASP A 36 15.08 -26.84 15.76
N LEU A 37 15.67 -25.85 16.46
CA LEU A 37 15.00 -25.17 17.55
C LEU A 37 13.85 -24.27 17.05
N VAL A 38 14.04 -23.61 15.91
CA VAL A 38 12.99 -22.77 15.30
C VAL A 38 11.71 -23.57 15.06
N TRP A 39 11.84 -24.78 14.54
CA TRP A 39 10.70 -25.61 14.13
C TRP A 39 10.26 -26.64 15.18
N SER A 40 10.95 -26.69 16.34
CA SER A 40 10.55 -27.59 17.45
C SER A 40 9.44 -27.02 18.34
N LEU A 41 9.28 -25.70 18.39
CA LEU A 41 8.33 -24.99 19.24
C LEU A 41 7.45 -24.05 18.41
N LYS A 42 6.15 -24.04 18.73
CA LYS A 42 5.18 -23.14 18.07
C LYS A 42 5.59 -21.67 18.16
N SER A 43 6.08 -21.21 19.32
CA SER A 43 6.46 -19.81 19.54
C SER A 43 7.63 -19.34 18.65
N THR A 44 8.62 -20.21 18.45
CA THR A 44 9.77 -19.88 17.59
C THR A 44 9.41 -19.97 16.10
N ALA A 45 8.58 -20.94 15.71
CA ALA A 45 8.03 -21.02 14.37
C ALA A 45 7.15 -19.80 14.05
N ASP A 46 6.29 -19.38 14.98
CA ASP A 46 5.48 -18.15 14.83
C ASP A 46 6.34 -16.90 14.65
N ALA A 47 7.44 -16.76 15.41
CA ALA A 47 8.34 -15.63 15.26
C ALA A 47 8.96 -15.56 13.85
N PHE A 48 9.34 -16.72 13.26
CA PHE A 48 9.83 -16.79 11.89
C PHE A 48 8.73 -16.42 10.87
N VAL A 49 7.50 -16.88 11.06
CA VAL A 49 6.36 -16.55 10.22
C VAL A 49 6.06 -15.05 10.31
N LEU A 50 5.95 -14.47 11.51
CA LEU A 50 5.69 -13.04 11.70
C LEU A 50 6.77 -12.16 11.07
N GLN A 51 8.04 -12.56 11.13
CA GLN A 51 9.08 -11.86 10.38
C GLN A 51 8.86 -11.94 8.85
N THR A 52 8.28 -13.03 8.35
CA THR A 52 7.95 -13.16 6.93
C THR A 52 6.78 -12.27 6.51
N TYR A 53 5.80 -12.02 7.41
CA TYR A 53 4.79 -10.98 7.19
C TYR A 53 5.40 -9.61 6.91
N ASN A 54 6.43 -9.22 7.65
CA ASN A 54 7.13 -7.94 7.42
C ASN A 54 7.82 -7.87 6.04
N ASN A 55 8.11 -9.01 5.43
CA ASN A 55 8.68 -9.06 4.09
C ASN A 55 7.61 -9.07 2.99
N VAL A 56 6.37 -9.45 3.30
CA VAL A 56 5.29 -9.62 2.32
C VAL A 56 4.33 -8.44 2.33
N LEU A 57 3.79 -8.08 3.51
CA LEU A 57 2.71 -7.09 3.60
C LEU A 57 3.07 -5.70 3.08
N PRO A 58 4.27 -5.13 3.35
CA PRO A 58 4.62 -3.80 2.85
C PRO A 58 4.69 -3.70 1.33
N PHE A 59 4.94 -4.81 0.63
CA PHE A 59 4.99 -4.86 -0.83
C PHE A 59 3.64 -5.20 -1.46
N TYR A 60 2.75 -5.82 -0.71
CA TYR A 60 1.46 -6.27 -1.23
C TYR A 60 0.54 -5.10 -1.59
N HIS A 61 0.51 -4.06 -0.77
CA HIS A 61 -0.21 -2.82 -1.00
C HIS A 61 0.63 -1.62 -0.55
N ASP A 62 1.57 -1.20 -1.37
CA ASP A 62 2.15 0.12 -1.22
C ASP A 62 1.27 1.14 -1.97
N ILE A 63 0.27 1.67 -1.26
CA ILE A 63 -0.66 2.68 -1.79
C ILE A 63 0.09 3.86 -2.43
N ARG A 64 1.24 4.23 -1.89
CA ARG A 64 2.07 5.32 -2.41
C ARG A 64 2.54 5.03 -3.82
N THR A 65 3.01 3.80 -4.06
CA THR A 65 3.56 3.39 -5.35
C THR A 65 2.46 3.03 -6.34
N GLU A 66 1.41 2.36 -5.92
CA GLU A 66 0.37 1.87 -6.83
C GLU A 66 -0.55 2.98 -7.33
N GLU A 67 -0.97 3.91 -6.48
CA GLU A 67 -1.85 5.01 -6.90
C GLU A 67 -1.19 5.98 -7.90
N GLN A 68 0.13 6.16 -7.84
CA GLN A 68 0.84 7.00 -8.79
C GLN A 68 0.88 6.45 -10.22
N TRP A 69 0.58 5.15 -10.42
CA TRP A 69 0.49 4.50 -11.73
C TRP A 69 -0.92 4.53 -12.31
N THR A 70 -1.86 5.08 -11.56
CA THR A 70 -3.26 5.22 -11.97
C THR A 70 -3.58 6.67 -12.33
N LEU A 71 -4.78 6.91 -12.81
CA LEU A 71 -5.31 8.27 -13.02
C LEU A 71 -5.83 8.91 -11.71
N ASN A 72 -5.69 8.23 -10.56
CA ASN A 72 -6.23 8.69 -9.29
C ASN A 72 -5.31 9.67 -8.57
N SER A 73 -4.01 9.60 -8.81
CA SER A 73 -3.01 10.39 -8.10
C SER A 73 -2.04 11.09 -9.03
N VAL A 74 -1.56 12.23 -8.60
CA VAL A 74 -0.49 12.98 -9.25
C VAL A 74 0.66 13.15 -8.27
N MET A 75 1.87 12.80 -8.72
CA MET A 75 3.08 13.07 -7.96
C MET A 75 3.57 14.49 -8.19
N ARG A 76 4.00 15.14 -7.13
CA ARG A 76 4.58 16.49 -7.18
C ARG A 76 5.94 16.51 -7.89
N GLN A 77 6.79 15.53 -7.62
CA GLN A 77 8.11 15.36 -8.22
C GLN A 77 8.25 13.91 -8.68
N ASN A 78 9.20 13.70 -9.59
CA ASN A 78 9.55 12.35 -10.04
C ASN A 78 8.37 11.54 -10.55
N CYS A 79 7.56 12.13 -11.44
CA CYS A 79 6.52 11.37 -12.13
C CYS A 79 7.11 10.04 -12.61
N PRO A 80 6.54 8.91 -12.17
CA PRO A 80 7.13 7.61 -12.46
C PRO A 80 7.22 7.36 -13.96
N ASN A 81 8.20 6.58 -14.37
CA ASN A 81 8.42 6.30 -15.79
C ASN A 81 7.20 5.64 -16.44
N GLU A 82 6.40 4.91 -15.66
CA GLU A 82 5.14 4.29 -16.06
C GLU A 82 4.12 5.33 -16.54
N ALA A 83 3.92 6.37 -15.76
CA ALA A 83 3.01 7.47 -16.10
C ALA A 83 3.56 8.35 -17.24
N ARG A 84 4.85 8.24 -17.56
CA ARG A 84 5.53 8.93 -18.66
C ARG A 84 5.71 8.07 -19.89
N ASP A 85 5.11 6.89 -19.93
CA ASP A 85 5.21 5.93 -21.03
C ASP A 85 6.68 5.45 -21.31
N LEU A 86 7.52 5.45 -20.27
CA LEU A 86 8.92 5.06 -20.34
C LEU A 86 9.19 3.66 -19.79
N MET A 87 8.14 2.92 -19.42
CA MET A 87 8.24 1.56 -18.91
C MET A 87 8.76 0.62 -20.00
N ASN A 88 9.68 -0.21 -19.64
CA ASN A 88 10.20 -1.25 -20.52
C ASN A 88 10.41 -2.56 -19.75
N ARG A 89 10.57 -3.67 -20.48
CA ARG A 89 10.69 -5.02 -19.92
C ARG A 89 12.01 -5.28 -19.18
N ASP A 90 12.98 -4.36 -19.28
CA ASP A 90 14.26 -4.49 -18.58
C ASP A 90 14.18 -4.03 -17.12
N TRP A 91 13.01 -3.59 -16.70
CA TRP A 91 12.73 -3.23 -15.31
C TRP A 91 12.58 -4.46 -14.43
N SER A 92 13.27 -4.44 -13.31
CA SER A 92 13.36 -5.57 -12.37
C SER A 92 12.24 -5.56 -11.32
N TRP A 93 11.00 -5.36 -11.72
CA TRP A 93 9.86 -5.38 -10.82
C TRP A 93 9.75 -6.71 -10.09
N GLY A 94 9.90 -6.70 -8.77
CA GLY A 94 9.66 -7.84 -7.90
C GLY A 94 10.58 -9.06 -8.08
N PHE A 95 11.54 -9.04 -9.01
CA PHE A 95 12.46 -10.17 -9.21
C PHE A 95 13.37 -10.43 -8.01
N ASN A 96 13.57 -9.44 -7.16
CA ASN A 96 14.33 -9.58 -5.92
C ASN A 96 13.56 -10.25 -4.77
N GLN A 97 12.31 -10.69 -5.00
CA GLN A 97 11.47 -11.32 -3.98
C GLN A 97 11.78 -12.81 -3.74
N PHE A 98 12.76 -13.40 -4.42
CA PHE A 98 13.12 -14.81 -4.22
C PHE A 98 13.56 -15.14 -2.80
N GLY A 99 14.17 -14.19 -2.08
CA GLY A 99 14.44 -14.35 -0.66
C GLY A 99 13.19 -14.56 0.19
N THR A 100 12.13 -13.80 -0.11
CA THR A 100 10.80 -13.94 0.54
C THR A 100 10.14 -15.26 0.16
N ILE A 101 10.17 -15.64 -1.12
CA ILE A 101 9.65 -16.93 -1.61
C ILE A 101 10.36 -18.10 -0.89
N ARG A 102 11.70 -18.05 -0.77
CA ARG A 102 12.45 -19.05 -0.01
C ARG A 102 12.00 -19.14 1.45
N ARG A 103 11.72 -18.01 2.10
CA ARG A 103 11.21 -18.01 3.48
C ARG A 103 9.83 -18.68 3.56
N CYS A 104 8.94 -18.41 2.60
CA CYS A 104 7.63 -19.07 2.52
C CYS A 104 7.78 -20.59 2.34
N ASN A 105 8.69 -21.03 1.46
CA ASN A 105 8.98 -22.44 1.24
C ASN A 105 9.57 -23.10 2.50
N LEU A 106 10.46 -22.42 3.23
CA LEU A 106 10.96 -22.90 4.53
C LEU A 106 9.83 -23.09 5.54
N ILE A 107 8.88 -22.15 5.64
CA ILE A 107 7.71 -22.29 6.51
C ILE A 107 6.93 -23.57 6.14
N ILE A 108 6.65 -23.77 4.86
CA ILE A 108 5.88 -24.91 4.37
C ILE A 108 6.60 -26.23 4.69
N GLU A 109 7.83 -26.38 4.24
CA GLU A 109 8.58 -27.64 4.36
C GLU A 109 8.93 -27.98 5.81
N LYS A 110 9.46 -27.01 6.55
CA LYS A 110 9.96 -27.25 7.91
C LYS A 110 8.81 -27.44 8.92
N SER A 111 7.70 -26.70 8.76
CA SER A 111 6.51 -26.96 9.58
C SER A 111 5.95 -28.34 9.34
N GLN A 112 5.88 -28.78 8.08
CA GLN A 112 5.38 -30.11 7.73
C GLN A 112 6.28 -31.23 8.28
N ALA A 113 7.58 -31.06 8.21
CA ALA A 113 8.56 -32.05 8.67
C ALA A 113 8.79 -32.02 10.19
N SER A 114 8.32 -31.01 10.90
CA SER A 114 8.56 -30.85 12.34
C SER A 114 8.02 -32.04 13.15
N THR A 115 8.81 -32.49 14.13
CA THR A 115 8.40 -33.50 15.11
C THR A 115 7.90 -32.88 16.42
N GLY A 116 8.15 -31.57 16.63
CA GLY A 116 7.78 -30.85 17.84
C GLY A 116 6.45 -30.10 17.77
N LEU A 117 5.93 -29.86 16.57
CA LEU A 117 4.65 -29.18 16.36
C LEU A 117 3.48 -30.18 16.37
N SER A 118 2.34 -29.74 16.89
CA SER A 118 1.07 -30.52 16.74
C SER A 118 0.62 -30.54 15.28
N ASP A 119 -0.20 -31.53 14.90
CA ASP A 119 -0.72 -31.63 13.54
C ASP A 119 -1.59 -30.41 13.15
N ALA A 120 -2.30 -29.84 14.13
CA ALA A 120 -3.07 -28.61 13.92
C ALA A 120 -2.16 -27.41 13.65
N ASP A 121 -1.06 -27.25 14.40
CA ASP A 121 -0.08 -26.19 14.19
C ASP A 121 0.64 -26.35 12.85
N LYS A 122 1.04 -27.56 12.50
CA LYS A 122 1.63 -27.87 11.18
C LYS A 122 0.70 -27.43 10.06
N LYS A 123 -0.56 -27.83 10.12
CA LYS A 123 -1.57 -27.50 9.12
C LYS A 123 -1.74 -25.99 8.97
N ALA A 124 -1.84 -25.27 10.08
CA ALA A 124 -2.01 -23.81 10.09
C ALA A 124 -0.77 -23.09 9.54
N LEU A 125 0.44 -23.46 9.98
CA LEU A 125 1.68 -22.84 9.52
C LEU A 125 1.96 -23.11 8.04
N VAL A 126 1.71 -24.32 7.55
CA VAL A 126 1.79 -24.65 6.13
C VAL A 126 0.84 -23.79 5.32
N ALA A 127 -0.40 -23.62 5.77
CA ALA A 127 -1.40 -22.81 5.12
C ALA A 127 -1.01 -21.31 5.11
N GLU A 128 -0.45 -20.78 6.22
CA GLU A 128 0.10 -19.42 6.25
C GLU A 128 1.27 -19.26 5.29
N GLY A 129 2.20 -20.21 5.24
CA GLY A 129 3.32 -20.19 4.31
C GLY A 129 2.86 -20.15 2.85
N LYS A 130 1.83 -20.93 2.49
CA LYS A 130 1.22 -20.90 1.15
C LYS A 130 0.53 -19.60 0.85
N MET A 131 -0.21 -19.03 1.82
CA MET A 131 -0.84 -17.73 1.64
C MET A 131 0.18 -16.62 1.42
N LEU A 132 1.24 -16.56 2.21
CA LEU A 132 2.33 -15.58 2.06
C LEU A 132 3.06 -15.74 0.73
N ARG A 133 3.26 -17.00 0.26
CA ARG A 133 3.83 -17.27 -1.05
C ARG A 133 2.90 -16.82 -2.18
N ALA A 134 1.62 -17.08 -2.07
CA ALA A 134 0.61 -16.62 -3.01
C ALA A 134 0.58 -15.09 -3.11
N MET A 135 0.60 -14.38 -1.99
CA MET A 135 0.68 -12.91 -1.96
C MET A 135 1.95 -12.40 -2.66
N THR A 136 3.10 -13.01 -2.37
CA THR A 136 4.38 -12.63 -2.99
C THR A 136 4.34 -12.85 -4.51
N TYR A 137 3.87 -14.02 -4.96
CA TYR A 137 3.76 -14.30 -6.39
C TYR A 137 2.69 -13.46 -7.09
N TYR A 138 1.59 -13.15 -6.42
CA TYR A 138 0.58 -12.26 -6.98
C TYR A 138 1.13 -10.85 -7.19
N TYR A 139 1.89 -10.32 -6.23
CA TYR A 139 2.59 -9.05 -6.41
C TYR A 139 3.49 -9.06 -7.65
N ILE A 140 4.28 -10.12 -7.87
CA ILE A 140 5.13 -10.24 -9.06
C ILE A 140 4.27 -10.39 -10.33
N ALA A 141 3.25 -11.25 -10.29
CA ALA A 141 2.44 -11.59 -11.46
C ALA A 141 1.61 -10.41 -11.99
N LYS A 142 1.06 -9.57 -11.10
CA LYS A 142 0.30 -8.39 -11.56
C LYS A 142 1.17 -7.38 -12.34
N HIS A 143 2.49 -7.38 -12.12
CA HIS A 143 3.44 -6.52 -12.85
C HIS A 143 4.11 -7.22 -14.04
N CYS A 144 4.44 -8.50 -13.91
CA CYS A 144 5.24 -9.23 -14.89
C CYS A 144 4.44 -10.26 -15.71
N GLY A 145 3.25 -10.64 -15.27
CA GLY A 145 2.40 -11.67 -15.88
C GLY A 145 2.91 -13.07 -15.62
N ARG A 146 4.03 -13.47 -16.24
CA ARG A 146 4.69 -14.76 -16.05
C ARG A 146 5.79 -14.67 -15.01
N VAL A 147 5.96 -15.72 -14.20
CA VAL A 147 6.94 -15.77 -13.10
C VAL A 147 7.81 -17.00 -13.19
N ILE A 148 8.99 -16.98 -12.57
CA ILE A 148 9.75 -18.18 -12.25
C ILE A 148 9.13 -18.76 -10.98
N TRP A 149 8.44 -19.92 -11.10
CA TRP A 149 7.77 -20.54 -9.97
C TRP A 149 8.71 -21.47 -9.22
N VAL A 150 8.93 -21.19 -7.93
CA VAL A 150 9.76 -21.99 -7.03
C VAL A 150 8.90 -22.37 -5.83
N ASP A 151 8.55 -23.64 -5.71
CA ASP A 151 7.64 -24.17 -4.70
C ASP A 151 8.31 -24.97 -3.58
N HIS A 152 9.64 -25.03 -3.60
CA HIS A 152 10.46 -25.71 -2.61
C HIS A 152 11.72 -24.90 -2.26
N VAL A 153 12.44 -25.34 -1.23
CA VAL A 153 13.71 -24.73 -0.83
C VAL A 153 14.83 -25.26 -1.74
N LEU A 154 15.33 -24.39 -2.63
CA LEU A 154 16.45 -24.76 -3.50
C LEU A 154 17.71 -25.08 -2.68
N ALA A 155 18.32 -26.22 -2.95
CA ALA A 155 19.63 -26.62 -2.46
C ALA A 155 20.75 -26.07 -3.37
N GLU A 156 21.99 -26.05 -2.90
CA GLU A 156 23.15 -25.59 -3.69
C GLU A 156 23.39 -26.41 -4.96
N THR A 157 22.89 -27.65 -4.98
CA THR A 157 23.01 -28.58 -6.11
C THR A 157 21.91 -28.46 -7.14
N ASP A 158 20.88 -27.64 -6.87
CA ASP A 158 19.74 -27.50 -7.77
C ASP A 158 20.06 -26.57 -8.96
N GLU A 159 19.30 -26.73 -10.04
CA GLU A 159 19.37 -25.82 -11.19
C GLU A 159 18.73 -24.47 -10.81
N PHE A 160 19.48 -23.38 -10.97
CA PHE A 160 19.03 -22.03 -10.67
C PHE A 160 18.50 -21.28 -11.89
N ASN A 161 18.80 -21.76 -13.10
CA ASN A 161 18.31 -21.18 -14.34
C ASN A 161 16.92 -21.74 -14.69
N LEU A 162 15.92 -21.45 -13.86
CA LEU A 162 14.58 -21.95 -14.03
C LEU A 162 13.80 -21.15 -15.08
N PRO A 163 12.92 -21.80 -15.86
CA PRO A 163 12.11 -21.14 -16.86
C PRO A 163 10.95 -20.35 -16.19
N LEU A 164 10.44 -19.37 -16.94
CA LEU A 164 9.15 -18.75 -16.63
C LEU A 164 8.03 -19.78 -16.79
N THR A 165 6.93 -19.59 -16.06
CA THR A 165 5.69 -20.34 -16.28
C THR A 165 5.28 -20.32 -17.75
N GLU A 166 4.60 -21.38 -18.20
CA GLU A 166 4.20 -21.57 -19.61
C GLU A 166 3.34 -20.43 -20.15
N SER A 167 2.46 -19.88 -19.31
CA SER A 167 1.53 -18.80 -19.64
C SER A 167 1.20 -17.97 -18.40
N ILE A 168 0.57 -16.80 -18.63
CA ILE A 168 0.00 -15.97 -17.56
C ILE A 168 -1.10 -16.77 -16.83
N ASP A 169 -1.98 -17.45 -17.57
CA ASP A 169 -3.02 -18.28 -16.99
C ASP A 169 -2.42 -19.36 -16.06
N LYS A 170 -1.33 -20.00 -16.47
CA LYS A 170 -0.65 -20.98 -15.61
C LYS A 170 -0.07 -20.37 -14.35
N THR A 171 0.43 -19.13 -14.42
CA THR A 171 0.90 -18.39 -13.25
C THR A 171 -0.23 -18.21 -12.23
N TYR A 172 -1.37 -17.72 -12.70
CA TYR A 172 -2.52 -17.49 -11.82
C TYR A 172 -3.13 -18.79 -11.28
N ASP A 173 -3.10 -19.89 -12.05
CA ASP A 173 -3.54 -21.22 -11.56
C ASP A 173 -2.69 -21.69 -10.37
N LEU A 174 -1.37 -21.48 -10.41
CA LEU A 174 -0.47 -21.84 -9.30
C LEU A 174 -0.72 -20.96 -8.07
N ILE A 175 -0.94 -19.66 -8.26
CA ILE A 175 -1.27 -18.73 -7.17
C ILE A 175 -2.62 -19.12 -6.53
N LEU A 176 -3.64 -19.35 -7.35
CA LEU A 176 -4.98 -19.76 -6.88
C LEU A 176 -4.94 -21.09 -6.15
N LYS A 177 -4.10 -22.04 -6.60
CA LYS A 177 -3.91 -23.30 -5.91
C LYS A 177 -3.34 -23.10 -4.49
N ASP A 178 -2.34 -22.26 -4.32
CA ASP A 178 -1.78 -21.95 -3.00
C ASP A 178 -2.83 -21.28 -2.10
N ILE A 179 -3.67 -20.39 -2.66
CA ILE A 179 -4.76 -19.75 -1.90
C ILE A 179 -5.82 -20.78 -1.49
N ASP A 180 -6.19 -21.69 -2.38
CA ASP A 180 -7.17 -22.74 -2.05
C ASP A 180 -6.65 -23.70 -0.96
N ASP A 181 -5.39 -24.07 -1.05
CA ASP A 181 -4.72 -24.86 -0.03
C ASP A 181 -4.66 -24.09 1.31
N ALA A 182 -4.44 -22.77 1.25
CA ALA A 182 -4.45 -21.91 2.44
C ALA A 182 -5.85 -21.83 3.07
N ILE A 183 -6.91 -21.61 2.28
CA ILE A 183 -8.30 -21.61 2.77
C ILE A 183 -8.63 -22.92 3.51
N ALA A 184 -8.20 -24.06 2.96
CA ALA A 184 -8.45 -25.37 3.56
C ALA A 184 -7.67 -25.63 4.86
N GLY A 185 -6.59 -24.90 5.10
CA GLY A 185 -5.70 -25.11 6.25
C GLY A 185 -5.75 -24.05 7.32
N LEU A 186 -6.12 -22.82 6.99
CA LEU A 186 -6.20 -21.69 7.90
C LEU A 186 -7.43 -21.78 8.84
N PRO A 187 -7.34 -21.27 10.08
CA PRO A 187 -8.50 -21.10 10.94
C PRO A 187 -9.44 -20.02 10.39
N GLU A 188 -10.73 -20.11 10.70
CA GLU A 188 -11.71 -19.08 10.32
C GLU A 188 -11.49 -17.75 11.04
N THR A 189 -10.93 -17.78 12.24
CA THR A 189 -10.58 -16.60 13.04
C THR A 189 -9.13 -16.68 13.50
N SER A 190 -8.49 -15.53 13.64
CA SER A 190 -7.11 -15.43 14.10
C SER A 190 -6.94 -14.22 15.02
N LEU A 191 -5.75 -14.08 15.61
CA LEU A 191 -5.35 -12.83 16.27
C LEU A 191 -5.35 -11.68 15.26
N GLN A 192 -5.65 -10.49 15.73
CA GLN A 192 -5.62 -9.27 14.92
C GLN A 192 -4.26 -9.10 14.22
N GLY A 193 -4.28 -8.81 12.93
CA GLY A 193 -3.08 -8.72 12.10
C GLY A 193 -2.53 -10.04 11.58
N ARG A 194 -3.12 -11.19 11.95
CA ARG A 194 -2.73 -12.51 11.45
C ARG A 194 -3.71 -13.03 10.39
N ILE A 195 -3.19 -13.63 9.34
CA ILE A 195 -3.98 -14.21 8.25
C ILE A 195 -4.91 -15.31 8.77
N ASN A 196 -6.15 -15.33 8.26
CA ASN A 196 -7.15 -16.35 8.48
C ASN A 196 -7.80 -16.77 7.16
N ALA A 197 -8.72 -17.72 7.19
CA ALA A 197 -9.38 -18.21 5.99
C ALA A 197 -10.19 -17.13 5.25
N ASN A 198 -10.74 -16.14 5.97
CA ASN A 198 -11.46 -15.03 5.36
C ASN A 198 -10.53 -14.07 4.60
N ALA A 199 -9.32 -13.83 5.12
CA ALA A 199 -8.30 -13.08 4.39
C ALA A 199 -7.87 -13.80 3.10
N ALA A 200 -7.76 -15.13 3.14
CA ALA A 200 -7.46 -15.93 1.96
C ALA A 200 -8.61 -15.90 0.93
N ARG A 201 -9.87 -15.91 1.37
CA ARG A 201 -11.04 -15.76 0.48
C ARG A 201 -11.08 -14.39 -0.17
N ALA A 202 -10.79 -13.31 0.58
CA ALA A 202 -10.72 -11.95 0.04
C ALA A 202 -9.63 -11.85 -1.04
N LEU A 203 -8.42 -12.38 -0.77
CA LEU A 203 -7.35 -12.45 -1.76
C LEU A 203 -7.75 -13.29 -2.97
N LYS A 204 -8.41 -14.45 -2.77
CA LYS A 204 -8.88 -15.28 -3.89
C LYS A 204 -9.76 -14.49 -4.85
N SER A 205 -10.70 -13.71 -4.31
CA SER A 205 -11.58 -12.88 -5.14
C SER A 205 -10.78 -11.89 -5.99
N GLU A 206 -9.85 -11.15 -5.37
CA GLU A 206 -8.99 -10.18 -6.08
C GLU A 206 -8.14 -10.84 -7.17
N VAL A 207 -7.49 -11.97 -6.84
CA VAL A 207 -6.66 -12.72 -7.79
C VAL A 207 -7.49 -13.26 -8.95
N CYS A 208 -8.71 -13.76 -8.70
CA CYS A 208 -9.62 -14.22 -9.74
C CYS A 208 -10.02 -13.09 -10.71
N LEU A 209 -10.34 -11.88 -10.19
CA LEU A 209 -10.66 -10.72 -11.00
C LEU A 209 -9.48 -10.31 -11.89
N THR A 210 -8.27 -10.28 -11.33
CA THR A 210 -7.05 -9.95 -12.07
C THR A 210 -6.73 -11.01 -13.13
N ALA A 211 -6.84 -12.30 -12.79
CA ALA A 211 -6.66 -13.41 -13.72
C ALA A 211 -7.66 -13.36 -14.88
N ALA A 212 -8.91 -13.00 -14.59
CA ALA A 212 -9.93 -12.82 -15.63
C ALA A 212 -9.61 -11.67 -16.58
N ALA A 213 -9.01 -10.58 -16.08
CA ALA A 213 -8.60 -9.46 -16.93
C ALA A 213 -7.47 -9.85 -17.91
N TYR A 214 -6.57 -10.73 -17.51
CA TYR A 214 -5.49 -11.22 -18.36
C TYR A 214 -5.91 -12.35 -19.31
N SER A 215 -6.92 -13.13 -18.97
CA SER A 215 -7.34 -14.28 -19.79
C SER A 215 -7.98 -13.84 -21.10
N THR A 216 -7.71 -14.57 -22.17
CA THR A 216 -8.37 -14.40 -23.48
C THR A 216 -9.47 -15.44 -23.73
N ASP A 217 -9.62 -16.41 -22.84
CA ASP A 217 -10.64 -17.47 -22.90
C ASP A 217 -11.89 -17.02 -22.11
N ASP A 218 -13.00 -16.83 -22.82
CA ASP A 218 -14.26 -16.37 -22.22
C ASP A 218 -14.86 -17.39 -21.24
N THR A 219 -14.65 -18.68 -21.46
CA THR A 219 -15.11 -19.73 -20.52
C THR A 219 -14.34 -19.63 -19.21
N ARG A 220 -13.01 -19.43 -19.30
CA ARG A 220 -12.15 -19.23 -18.15
C ARG A 220 -12.51 -17.94 -17.43
N LYS A 221 -12.70 -16.82 -18.13
CA LYS A 221 -13.13 -15.55 -17.53
C LYS A 221 -14.40 -15.72 -16.71
N LYS A 222 -15.42 -16.36 -17.28
CA LYS A 222 -16.68 -16.63 -16.59
C LYS A 222 -16.44 -17.44 -15.32
N SER A 223 -15.69 -18.53 -15.41
CA SER A 223 -15.35 -19.35 -14.25
C SER A 223 -14.60 -18.59 -13.17
N LEU A 224 -13.66 -17.70 -13.54
CA LEU A 224 -12.93 -16.86 -12.60
C LEU A 224 -13.83 -15.84 -11.89
N PHE A 225 -14.77 -15.21 -12.61
CA PHE A 225 -15.78 -14.33 -12.00
C PHE A 225 -16.69 -15.10 -11.02
N GLU A 226 -17.14 -16.29 -11.38
CA GLU A 226 -17.94 -17.14 -10.49
C GLU A 226 -17.15 -17.52 -9.22
N GLN A 227 -15.87 -17.85 -9.35
CA GLN A 227 -14.99 -18.13 -8.21
C GLN A 227 -14.76 -16.87 -7.34
N ALA A 228 -14.62 -15.69 -7.96
CA ALA A 228 -14.46 -14.44 -7.22
C ALA A 228 -15.68 -14.14 -6.34
N VAL A 229 -16.89 -14.30 -6.89
CA VAL A 229 -18.15 -14.13 -6.15
C VAL A 229 -18.26 -15.16 -5.04
N ALA A 230 -18.05 -16.45 -5.34
CA ALA A 230 -18.13 -17.51 -4.35
C ALA A 230 -17.13 -17.33 -3.19
N ALA A 231 -15.95 -16.77 -3.47
CA ALA A 231 -14.95 -16.48 -2.45
C ALA A 231 -15.44 -15.39 -1.48
N VAL A 232 -16.02 -14.31 -1.99
CA VAL A 232 -16.59 -13.23 -1.16
C VAL A 232 -17.80 -13.71 -0.36
N ASP A 233 -18.70 -14.47 -0.99
CA ASP A 233 -19.88 -15.04 -0.32
C ASP A 233 -19.48 -15.99 0.83
N GLY A 234 -18.29 -16.57 0.76
CA GLY A 234 -17.73 -17.42 1.83
C GLY A 234 -17.15 -16.65 3.02
N ILE A 235 -17.01 -15.31 2.95
CA ILE A 235 -16.48 -14.49 4.04
C ILE A 235 -17.55 -14.36 5.13
N GLN A 236 -17.18 -14.64 6.39
CA GLN A 236 -18.10 -14.61 7.51
C GLN A 236 -17.54 -13.81 8.68
N GLY A 237 -18.43 -13.21 9.48
CA GLY A 237 -18.06 -12.47 10.69
C GLY A 237 -17.65 -11.02 10.46
N TYR A 238 -17.78 -10.51 9.23
CA TYR A 238 -17.50 -9.14 8.86
C TYR A 238 -18.78 -8.47 8.32
N THR A 239 -18.88 -7.17 8.51
CA THR A 239 -20.03 -6.38 8.06
C THR A 239 -19.54 -5.02 7.59
N LEU A 240 -20.29 -4.38 6.69
CA LEU A 240 -19.98 -3.01 6.28
C LEU A 240 -20.05 -2.07 7.48
N ASP A 241 -19.06 -1.19 7.58
CA ASP A 241 -19.06 -0.13 8.60
C ASP A 241 -20.12 0.92 8.25
N SER A 242 -20.86 1.36 9.25
CA SER A 242 -21.86 2.42 9.07
C SER A 242 -21.23 3.78 8.73
N ASN A 243 -19.94 3.95 9.04
CA ASN A 243 -19.15 5.15 8.72
C ASN A 243 -17.93 4.78 7.89
N TYR A 244 -18.03 4.95 6.58
CA TYR A 244 -16.94 4.68 5.64
C TYR A 244 -15.62 5.35 6.05
N GLY A 245 -15.65 6.58 6.56
CA GLY A 245 -14.45 7.32 6.93
C GLY A 245 -13.74 6.76 8.16
N SER A 246 -14.45 6.06 9.04
CA SER A 246 -13.87 5.55 10.28
C SER A 246 -12.79 4.51 10.04
N MET A 247 -12.91 3.71 8.99
CA MET A 247 -11.91 2.69 8.62
C MET A 247 -10.51 3.27 8.32
N PHE A 248 -10.47 4.52 7.88
CA PHE A 248 -9.26 5.15 7.35
C PHE A 248 -8.66 6.20 8.27
N ASN A 249 -9.13 6.28 9.50
CA ASN A 249 -8.63 7.20 10.51
C ASN A 249 -8.39 6.48 11.85
N GLN A 250 -7.83 7.20 12.82
CA GLN A 250 -7.45 6.64 14.11
C GLN A 250 -8.59 6.05 14.92
N ASP A 251 -9.83 6.52 14.73
CA ASP A 251 -10.98 6.11 15.55
C ASP A 251 -11.47 4.71 15.17
N GLY A 252 -11.48 4.38 13.89
CA GLY A 252 -11.99 3.12 13.37
C GLY A 252 -10.94 2.17 12.77
N ALA A 253 -9.72 2.64 12.54
CA ALA A 253 -8.68 1.89 11.85
C ALA A 253 -8.31 0.54 12.52
N ARG A 254 -8.62 0.36 13.80
CA ARG A 254 -8.38 -0.90 14.52
C ARG A 254 -9.66 -1.66 14.90
N THR A 255 -10.81 -1.03 14.79
CA THR A 255 -12.07 -1.53 15.34
C THR A 255 -13.19 -1.67 14.33
N SER A 256 -13.01 -1.18 13.10
CA SER A 256 -14.01 -1.30 12.05
C SER A 256 -14.35 -2.77 11.78
N PRO A 257 -15.65 -3.10 11.68
CA PRO A 257 -16.09 -4.47 11.40
C PRO A 257 -15.79 -4.93 9.96
N GLU A 258 -15.31 -4.06 9.08
CA GLU A 258 -14.89 -4.40 7.72
C GLU A 258 -13.46 -4.93 7.63
N ILE A 259 -12.61 -4.71 8.64
CA ILE A 259 -11.19 -5.05 8.56
C ILE A 259 -11.01 -6.56 8.64
N ILE A 260 -10.61 -7.17 7.54
CA ILE A 260 -10.32 -8.61 7.44
C ILE A 260 -8.85 -8.89 7.79
N LEU A 261 -7.94 -8.08 7.24
CA LEU A 261 -6.51 -8.16 7.51
C LEU A 261 -5.91 -6.75 7.45
N ALA A 262 -5.10 -6.40 8.42
CA ALA A 262 -4.35 -5.16 8.42
C ALA A 262 -2.98 -5.33 9.09
N GLN A 263 -2.02 -4.53 8.66
CA GLN A 263 -0.75 -4.36 9.36
C GLN A 263 -0.90 -3.18 10.32
N TYR A 264 -0.63 -3.44 11.60
CA TYR A 264 -0.78 -2.44 12.67
C TYR A 264 0.58 -1.90 13.09
N TYR A 265 0.64 -0.59 13.25
CA TYR A 265 1.81 0.13 13.72
C TYR A 265 1.52 0.75 15.09
N SER A 266 2.56 0.94 15.88
CA SER A 266 2.51 1.63 17.17
C SER A 266 3.69 2.58 17.31
N LYS A 267 3.62 3.52 18.23
CA LYS A 267 4.72 4.46 18.54
C LYS A 267 6.04 3.75 18.85
N ASP A 268 5.95 2.57 19.44
CA ASP A 268 7.12 1.81 19.89
C ASP A 268 7.84 1.08 18.74
N ASN A 269 7.16 0.88 17.61
CA ASN A 269 7.68 0.10 16.47
C ASN A 269 7.63 0.82 15.13
N THR A 270 7.27 2.11 15.13
CA THR A 270 7.18 2.92 13.91
C THR A 270 8.28 3.98 13.91
N ASN A 271 9.05 4.01 12.83
CA ASN A 271 9.92 5.13 12.52
C ASN A 271 9.06 6.24 11.91
N GLY A 272 9.03 7.42 12.50
CA GLY A 272 8.19 8.52 12.06
C GLY A 272 8.53 9.09 10.67
N ALA A 273 9.74 8.81 10.16
CA ALA A 273 10.18 9.27 8.86
C ALA A 273 9.59 8.42 7.72
N GLY A 274 9.00 9.07 6.71
CA GLY A 274 8.47 8.39 5.53
C GLY A 274 7.11 7.71 5.75
N THR A 275 6.35 8.16 6.73
CA THR A 275 4.97 7.68 6.90
C THR A 275 4.09 8.15 5.75
N LEU A 276 3.07 7.36 5.42
CA LEU A 276 2.09 7.72 4.39
C LEU A 276 1.52 9.14 4.59
N MET A 277 1.25 9.49 5.84
CA MET A 277 0.69 10.79 6.20
C MET A 277 1.65 11.94 5.91
N GLN A 278 2.97 11.77 6.10
CA GLN A 278 3.97 12.78 5.73
C GLN A 278 4.02 13.02 4.22
N GLU A 279 3.81 11.99 3.42
CA GLU A 279 3.82 12.10 1.96
C GLU A 279 2.54 12.71 1.39
N MET A 280 1.43 12.67 2.15
CA MET A 280 0.11 13.13 1.71
C MET A 280 -0.30 14.51 2.22
N LEU A 281 0.38 15.07 3.22
CA LEU A 281 0.05 16.36 3.80
C LEU A 281 1.02 17.47 3.35
N PRO A 282 0.53 18.72 3.26
CA PRO A 282 1.39 19.87 2.97
C PRO A 282 2.36 20.15 4.12
N ASN A 283 3.50 20.77 3.79
CA ASN A 283 4.46 21.21 4.79
C ASN A 283 4.02 22.55 5.41
N GLN A 284 3.84 22.55 6.72
CA GLN A 284 3.44 23.69 7.52
C GLN A 284 4.43 23.98 8.66
N SER A 285 5.69 23.56 8.52
CA SER A 285 6.71 23.88 9.51
C SER A 285 7.01 25.39 9.54
N ASN A 286 7.30 25.94 10.73
CA ASN A 286 7.61 27.37 10.90
C ASN A 286 8.73 27.82 9.98
N LYS A 287 9.76 26.99 9.80
CA LYS A 287 10.87 27.31 8.89
C LYS A 287 10.40 27.49 7.44
N ARG A 288 9.49 26.67 6.96
CA ARG A 288 8.95 26.78 5.61
C ARG A 288 8.06 28.02 5.45
N LEU A 289 7.26 28.31 6.47
CA LEU A 289 6.43 29.53 6.49
C LEU A 289 7.30 30.78 6.45
N GLU A 290 8.40 30.81 7.19
CA GLU A 290 9.38 31.91 7.16
C GLU A 290 10.09 32.00 5.81
N ASP A 291 10.59 30.90 5.26
CA ASP A 291 11.35 30.83 4.00
C ASP A 291 10.51 31.32 2.79
N TYR A 292 9.19 31.17 2.84
CA TYR A 292 8.28 31.52 1.74
C TYR A 292 7.39 32.73 2.02
N GLY A 293 7.55 33.42 3.16
CA GLY A 293 6.70 34.54 3.56
C GLY A 293 5.24 34.15 3.74
N GLY A 294 4.98 32.85 4.02
CA GLY A 294 3.66 32.28 4.06
C GLY A 294 2.87 32.68 5.30
N ARG A 295 1.55 32.63 5.18
CA ARG A 295 0.66 32.73 6.32
C ARG A 295 0.56 31.37 7.00
N PRO A 296 0.48 31.29 8.34
CA PRO A 296 0.14 30.07 9.04
C PRO A 296 -1.17 29.53 8.48
N PHE A 297 -1.15 28.34 7.93
CA PHE A 297 -2.30 27.70 7.34
C PHE A 297 -3.18 27.06 8.42
N PHE A 298 -2.53 26.48 9.42
CA PHE A 298 -3.16 25.93 10.61
C PHE A 298 -2.83 26.80 11.81
N ASN A 299 -3.68 26.70 12.85
CA ASN A 299 -3.33 27.18 14.18
C ASN A 299 -1.91 26.70 14.53
N GLN A 300 -1.08 27.58 15.10
CA GLN A 300 0.34 27.35 15.38
C GLN A 300 0.61 26.07 16.19
N ASP A 301 -0.39 25.51 16.84
CA ASP A 301 -0.28 24.27 17.59
C ASP A 301 -0.30 23.00 16.71
N LEU A 302 -0.69 23.12 15.44
CA LEU A 302 -0.80 22.03 14.48
C LEU A 302 0.21 22.20 13.35
N VAL A 303 1.48 21.99 13.65
CA VAL A 303 2.56 22.12 12.66
C VAL A 303 2.86 20.77 12.07
N PHE A 304 2.73 20.64 10.75
CA PHE A 304 3.09 19.43 9.99
C PHE A 304 4.38 19.68 9.23
N GLU A 305 5.32 18.77 9.42
CA GLU A 305 6.54 18.70 8.60
C GLU A 305 6.37 17.57 7.57
N CYS A 306 5.58 17.83 6.55
CA CYS A 306 5.18 16.87 5.53
C CYS A 306 5.68 17.28 4.15
N TRP A 307 5.55 16.38 3.16
CA TRP A 307 6.18 16.57 1.86
C TRP A 307 5.19 16.73 0.72
N LEU A 308 3.94 16.34 0.91
CA LEU A 308 2.91 16.34 -0.13
C LEU A 308 3.42 15.81 -1.47
N GLU A 309 3.95 14.61 -1.47
CA GLU A 309 4.45 13.97 -2.69
C GLU A 309 3.31 13.53 -3.61
N HIS A 310 2.16 13.19 -3.03
CA HIS A 310 1.00 12.67 -3.73
C HIS A 310 -0.23 13.53 -3.49
N SER A 311 -0.92 13.88 -4.56
CA SER A 311 -2.20 14.60 -4.52
C SER A 311 -3.27 13.86 -5.31
N PRO A 312 -4.55 13.90 -4.89
CA PRO A 312 -5.65 13.39 -5.71
C PRO A 312 -5.70 14.10 -7.05
N SER A 313 -6.00 13.38 -8.11
CA SER A 313 -6.20 13.96 -9.44
C SER A 313 -7.62 14.49 -9.62
N GLN A 314 -7.82 15.36 -10.61
CA GLN A 314 -9.15 15.77 -11.03
C GLN A 314 -9.98 14.58 -11.53
N ASN A 315 -9.36 13.63 -12.23
CA ASN A 315 -10.06 12.44 -12.72
C ASN A 315 -10.70 11.64 -11.59
N LEU A 316 -9.96 11.42 -10.49
CA LEU A 316 -10.52 10.75 -9.31
C LEU A 316 -11.67 11.55 -8.70
N VAL A 317 -11.54 12.87 -8.63
CA VAL A 317 -12.60 13.74 -8.09
C VAL A 317 -13.86 13.66 -8.97
N ASP A 318 -13.70 13.62 -10.29
CA ASP A 318 -14.82 13.53 -11.23
C ASP A 318 -15.54 12.17 -11.20
N ASP A 319 -14.84 11.10 -10.80
CA ASP A 319 -15.43 9.76 -10.64
C ASP A 319 -16.36 9.65 -9.43
N TYR A 320 -16.24 10.53 -8.44
CA TYR A 320 -17.26 10.65 -7.38
C TYR A 320 -18.48 11.40 -7.92
N LEU A 321 -19.59 10.70 -8.06
CA LEU A 321 -20.81 11.29 -8.62
C LEU A 321 -21.47 12.30 -7.68
N VAL A 322 -22.19 13.25 -8.28
CA VAL A 322 -23.09 14.18 -7.59
C VAL A 322 -24.50 13.61 -7.67
N ILE A 323 -25.26 13.74 -6.62
CA ILE A 323 -26.70 13.43 -6.67
C ILE A 323 -27.43 14.61 -7.33
N ASP A 324 -27.96 14.37 -8.51
CA ASP A 324 -28.81 15.35 -9.21
C ASP A 324 -30.08 15.58 -8.41
N GLN A 325 -30.35 16.83 -8.05
CA GLN A 325 -31.43 17.19 -7.14
C GLN A 325 -32.83 17.07 -7.78
N ILE A 326 -32.93 17.00 -9.12
CA ILE A 326 -34.19 16.86 -9.85
C ILE A 326 -34.45 15.41 -10.18
N THR A 327 -33.47 14.71 -10.72
CA THR A 327 -33.62 13.32 -11.18
C THR A 327 -33.35 12.31 -10.08
N ASN A 328 -32.70 12.72 -9.00
CA ASN A 328 -32.20 11.86 -7.90
C ASN A 328 -31.29 10.72 -8.39
N GLN A 329 -30.55 10.97 -9.49
CA GLN A 329 -29.58 10.04 -10.05
C GLN A 329 -28.16 10.51 -9.77
N GLY A 330 -27.24 9.58 -9.67
CA GLY A 330 -25.81 9.88 -9.64
C GLY A 330 -25.33 10.26 -11.03
N VAL A 331 -24.80 11.49 -11.19
CA VAL A 331 -24.28 12.04 -12.44
C VAL A 331 -22.95 12.73 -12.20
N LYS A 332 -22.19 13.03 -13.25
CA LYS A 332 -21.04 13.91 -13.13
C LYS A 332 -21.48 15.30 -12.70
N TRP A 333 -20.62 16.00 -11.92
CA TRP A 333 -21.00 17.29 -11.36
C TRP A 333 -21.40 18.32 -12.43
N ASN A 334 -20.70 18.36 -13.56
CA ASN A 334 -20.95 19.24 -14.69
C ASN A 334 -22.09 18.78 -15.63
N GLU A 335 -22.65 17.61 -15.39
CA GLU A 335 -23.82 17.07 -16.09
C GLU A 335 -25.11 17.19 -15.25
N SER A 336 -24.99 17.57 -13.97
CA SER A 336 -26.14 17.68 -13.10
C SER A 336 -27.09 18.79 -13.55
N THR A 337 -28.40 18.57 -13.37
CA THR A 337 -29.44 19.54 -13.76
C THR A 337 -29.24 20.89 -13.04
N GLN A 338 -28.85 20.85 -11.77
CA GLN A 338 -28.57 22.06 -11.00
C GLN A 338 -27.38 22.84 -11.58
N PHE A 339 -26.33 22.17 -12.07
CA PHE A 339 -25.21 22.83 -12.72
C PHE A 339 -25.62 23.44 -14.08
N VAL A 340 -26.16 22.61 -14.97
CA VAL A 340 -26.53 23.01 -16.34
C VAL A 340 -27.51 24.18 -16.37
N ASN A 341 -28.47 24.20 -15.45
CA ASN A 341 -29.48 25.26 -15.39
C ASN A 341 -28.98 26.57 -14.79
N ASN A 342 -27.93 26.51 -13.99
CA ASN A 342 -27.47 27.66 -13.18
C ASN A 342 -26.10 28.20 -13.60
N THR A 343 -25.49 27.64 -14.65
CA THR A 343 -24.17 28.08 -15.12
C THR A 343 -24.17 28.37 -16.61
N THR A 344 -23.20 29.17 -17.04
CA THR A 344 -22.94 29.45 -18.45
C THR A 344 -21.45 29.21 -18.72
N PRO A 345 -21.08 28.49 -19.79
CA PRO A 345 -19.69 28.40 -20.20
C PRO A 345 -19.11 29.78 -20.54
N LEU A 346 -17.87 29.99 -20.15
CA LEU A 346 -17.09 31.17 -20.53
C LEU A 346 -16.30 30.88 -21.80
N SER A 347 -16.17 31.90 -22.66
CA SER A 347 -15.23 31.84 -23.79
C SER A 347 -13.80 32.00 -23.32
N ASN A 348 -12.83 31.54 -24.10
CA ASN A 348 -11.41 31.74 -23.80
C ASN A 348 -11.03 33.25 -23.70
N ALA A 349 -11.75 34.09 -24.44
CA ALA A 349 -11.56 35.56 -24.35
C ALA A 349 -12.02 36.10 -22.99
N ASP A 350 -13.18 35.66 -22.50
CA ASP A 350 -13.71 36.12 -21.20
C ASP A 350 -12.79 35.64 -20.06
N VAL A 351 -12.22 34.46 -20.18
CA VAL A 351 -11.29 33.93 -19.18
C VAL A 351 -9.96 34.67 -19.17
N ALA A 352 -9.45 35.09 -20.34
CA ALA A 352 -8.24 35.86 -20.45
C ALA A 352 -8.38 37.24 -19.75
N ASP A 353 -9.58 37.85 -19.83
CA ASP A 353 -9.86 39.15 -19.19
C ASP A 353 -10.04 39.03 -17.66
N MET A 354 -10.26 37.84 -17.12
CA MET A 354 -10.42 37.57 -15.68
C MET A 354 -9.09 37.51 -14.91
N ALA A 355 -7.98 37.92 -15.45
CA ALA A 355 -6.65 37.88 -14.83
C ALA A 355 -6.21 36.49 -14.35
N VAL A 356 -6.75 35.41 -14.93
CA VAL A 356 -6.20 34.09 -14.82
C VAL A 356 -4.87 34.07 -15.56
N ASP A 357 -3.85 33.40 -15.04
CA ASP A 357 -2.60 33.27 -15.76
C ASP A 357 -2.88 32.50 -17.06
N ALA A 358 -2.92 33.20 -18.19
CA ALA A 358 -3.29 32.65 -19.48
C ALA A 358 -2.36 31.50 -19.94
N LYS A 359 -1.24 31.29 -19.27
CA LYS A 359 -0.34 30.16 -19.49
C LYS A 359 -0.87 28.82 -18.89
N GLU A 360 -1.87 28.89 -18.04
CA GLU A 360 -2.47 27.74 -17.39
C GLU A 360 -3.73 27.21 -18.13
N LEU A 361 -4.17 27.93 -19.13
CA LEU A 361 -5.33 27.55 -19.95
C LEU A 361 -4.84 27.05 -21.29
N ASP A 362 -5.15 25.82 -21.62
CA ASP A 362 -5.06 25.31 -22.98
C ASP A 362 -6.41 25.48 -23.71
N ASP A 363 -6.43 25.20 -25.01
CA ASP A 363 -7.63 25.33 -25.84
C ASP A 363 -8.79 24.38 -25.41
N ASN A 364 -8.55 23.47 -24.49
CA ASN A 364 -9.53 22.52 -23.95
C ASN A 364 -9.98 22.87 -22.52
N SER A 365 -9.45 23.95 -21.94
CA SER A 365 -9.85 24.38 -20.60
C SER A 365 -11.30 24.82 -20.58
N LEU A 366 -12.08 24.26 -19.67
CA LEU A 366 -13.49 24.62 -19.47
C LEU A 366 -13.58 25.56 -18.27
N ALA A 367 -14.17 26.73 -18.49
CA ALA A 367 -14.49 27.66 -17.43
C ALA A 367 -15.98 27.99 -17.45
N TYR A 368 -16.55 28.23 -16.29
CA TYR A 368 -17.97 28.49 -16.11
C TYR A 368 -18.19 29.66 -15.15
N GLN A 369 -19.30 30.36 -15.33
CA GLN A 369 -19.80 31.33 -14.36
C GLN A 369 -21.26 30.99 -13.99
N THR A 370 -21.69 31.39 -12.79
CA THR A 370 -23.08 31.32 -12.42
C THR A 370 -23.91 32.35 -13.22
N ASN A 371 -25.09 31.96 -13.63
CA ASN A 371 -26.00 32.83 -14.37
C ASN A 371 -27.02 33.50 -13.44
N SER A 372 -27.96 34.26 -14.01
CA SER A 372 -28.96 34.99 -13.26
C SER A 372 -29.92 34.12 -12.43
N ASN A 373 -29.97 32.80 -12.69
CA ASN A 373 -30.79 31.88 -11.89
C ASN A 373 -30.16 31.53 -10.54
N ALA A 374 -28.84 31.72 -10.40
CA ALA A 374 -28.11 31.39 -9.18
C ALA A 374 -27.02 32.45 -8.86
N PRO A 375 -27.40 33.73 -8.67
CA PRO A 375 -26.43 34.83 -8.56
C PRO A 375 -25.54 34.75 -7.31
N ASP A 376 -26.02 34.10 -6.27
CA ASP A 376 -25.35 33.99 -4.96
C ASP A 376 -24.66 32.62 -4.75
N VAL A 377 -24.67 31.76 -5.77
CA VAL A 377 -24.09 30.42 -5.68
C VAL A 377 -22.70 30.42 -6.29
N GLN A 378 -21.75 29.78 -5.64
CA GLN A 378 -20.41 29.60 -6.19
C GLN A 378 -20.34 28.34 -7.06
N ILE A 379 -19.47 28.33 -8.06
CA ILE A 379 -19.21 27.13 -8.88
C ILE A 379 -18.80 25.94 -8.01
N ASN A 380 -18.00 26.19 -6.98
CA ASN A 380 -17.58 25.17 -6.00
C ASN A 380 -18.75 24.45 -5.34
N ASP A 381 -19.91 25.13 -5.17
CA ASP A 381 -21.09 24.51 -4.60
C ASP A 381 -21.62 23.38 -5.50
N PHE A 382 -21.59 23.56 -6.80
CA PHE A 382 -21.99 22.50 -7.74
C PHE A 382 -20.95 21.38 -7.81
N MET A 383 -19.66 21.72 -7.70
CA MET A 383 -18.57 20.74 -7.72
C MET A 383 -18.55 19.86 -6.49
N TYR A 384 -18.82 20.41 -5.30
CA TYR A 384 -18.49 19.74 -4.04
C TYR A 384 -19.69 19.43 -3.14
N LYS A 385 -20.85 20.01 -3.37
CA LYS A 385 -22.07 19.65 -2.63
C LYS A 385 -22.79 18.43 -3.23
N ASN A 386 -23.47 17.69 -2.38
CA ASN A 386 -24.29 16.52 -2.78
C ASN A 386 -23.50 15.40 -3.50
N ARG A 387 -22.22 15.27 -3.17
CA ARG A 387 -21.38 14.19 -3.64
C ARG A 387 -21.68 12.86 -2.93
N ASP A 388 -21.29 11.76 -3.55
CA ASP A 388 -21.11 10.49 -2.85
C ASP A 388 -20.37 10.72 -1.51
N GLN A 389 -20.87 10.14 -0.42
CA GLN A 389 -20.33 10.36 0.92
C GLN A 389 -18.85 9.94 1.02
N ARG A 390 -18.42 8.95 0.23
CA ARG A 390 -17.00 8.53 0.16
C ARG A 390 -16.07 9.65 -0.28
N PHE A 391 -16.55 10.60 -1.10
CA PHE A 391 -15.79 11.79 -1.50
C PHE A 391 -15.31 12.57 -0.27
N TYR A 392 -16.20 12.90 0.63
CA TYR A 392 -15.89 13.73 1.81
C TYR A 392 -14.95 13.04 2.81
N HIS A 393 -14.84 11.72 2.74
CA HIS A 393 -13.92 10.94 3.56
C HIS A 393 -12.59 10.62 2.87
N SER A 394 -12.50 10.87 1.57
CA SER A 394 -11.31 10.55 0.78
C SER A 394 -10.53 11.78 0.36
N ILE A 395 -11.20 12.91 0.11
CA ILE A 395 -10.65 14.10 -0.56
C ILE A 395 -10.87 15.34 0.30
N GLN A 396 -9.84 16.17 0.45
CA GLN A 396 -9.93 17.56 0.87
C GLN A 396 -10.01 18.44 -0.38
N TYR A 397 -10.92 19.35 -0.41
CA TYR A 397 -11.22 20.21 -1.55
C TYR A 397 -11.34 21.68 -1.12
N ASP A 398 -11.39 22.58 -2.07
CA ASP A 398 -11.49 24.00 -1.80
C ASP A 398 -12.69 24.34 -0.92
N SER A 399 -12.44 25.19 0.08
CA SER A 399 -13.43 25.64 1.05
C SER A 399 -14.01 24.55 1.96
N CYS A 400 -13.30 23.44 2.17
CA CYS A 400 -13.68 22.45 3.18
C CYS A 400 -12.99 22.70 4.53
N MET A 401 -13.53 22.07 5.57
CA MET A 401 -12.95 22.08 6.91
C MET A 401 -11.92 20.95 7.04
N PHE A 402 -10.73 21.28 7.56
CA PHE A 402 -9.66 20.34 7.85
C PHE A 402 -8.95 20.75 9.14
N TYR A 403 -8.81 19.86 10.10
CA TYR A 403 -8.27 20.16 11.43
C TYR A 403 -8.94 21.37 12.11
N ASN A 404 -10.26 21.51 11.94
CA ASN A 404 -11.06 22.65 12.42
C ASN A 404 -10.71 24.00 11.77
N GLU A 405 -9.97 24.00 10.69
CA GLU A 405 -9.63 25.19 9.91
C GLU A 405 -10.26 25.12 8.52
N LEU A 406 -10.69 26.28 8.01
CA LEU A 406 -11.16 26.39 6.64
C LEU A 406 -9.98 26.44 5.69
N ILE A 407 -9.89 25.48 4.79
CA ILE A 407 -8.86 25.47 3.74
C ILE A 407 -9.40 26.10 2.46
N THR A 408 -8.58 26.90 1.81
CA THR A 408 -8.88 27.55 0.54
C THR A 408 -7.77 27.27 -0.46
N LEU A 409 -8.12 26.51 -1.48
CA LEU A 409 -7.19 25.98 -2.49
C LEU A 409 -7.22 26.76 -3.80
N HIS A 410 -8.20 27.65 -3.97
CA HIS A 410 -8.30 28.55 -5.14
C HIS A 410 -7.24 29.65 -5.09
N LYS A 411 -7.04 30.36 -6.21
CA LYS A 411 -6.09 31.47 -6.34
C LYS A 411 -6.33 32.53 -5.26
N GLY A 412 -5.28 32.87 -4.52
CA GLY A 412 -5.36 33.77 -3.36
C GLY A 412 -5.79 33.09 -2.06
N GLY A 413 -6.12 31.81 -2.09
CA GLY A 413 -6.45 31.03 -0.90
C GLY A 413 -5.22 30.72 -0.03
N ASN A 414 -5.48 30.31 1.22
CA ASN A 414 -4.44 30.09 2.22
C ASN A 414 -3.53 28.89 1.90
N LEU A 415 -3.95 27.97 1.02
CA LEU A 415 -3.18 26.81 0.62
C LEU A 415 -3.01 26.69 -0.91
N HIS A 416 -3.27 27.74 -1.64
CA HIS A 416 -3.04 27.76 -3.08
C HIS A 416 -1.54 27.85 -3.40
N ARG A 417 -1.11 27.21 -4.50
CA ARG A 417 0.27 27.18 -4.96
C ARG A 417 0.89 28.58 -5.19
N THR A 418 0.07 29.61 -5.38
CA THR A 418 0.48 31.01 -5.53
C THR A 418 0.24 31.85 -4.27
N ALA A 419 -0.07 31.23 -3.13
CA ALA A 419 -0.36 31.93 -1.88
C ALA A 419 0.83 32.74 -1.35
N VAL A 420 2.01 32.55 -1.91
CA VAL A 420 3.25 33.16 -1.46
C VAL A 420 3.76 34.15 -2.51
N ASP A 421 3.37 35.42 -2.37
CA ASP A 421 3.91 36.63 -3.06
C ASP A 421 4.40 36.41 -4.51
N GLY A 422 3.64 35.74 -5.36
CA GLY A 422 3.99 35.54 -6.78
C GLY A 422 5.20 34.64 -7.02
N LYS A 423 5.83 34.11 -6.02
CA LYS A 423 6.86 33.09 -6.15
C LYS A 423 6.15 31.74 -6.26
N THR A 424 6.24 31.13 -7.42
CA THR A 424 5.87 29.71 -7.56
C THR A 424 6.77 28.96 -6.58
N PRO A 425 6.24 28.35 -5.52
CA PRO A 425 7.09 27.62 -4.60
C PRO A 425 7.57 26.38 -5.31
N GLY A 426 8.72 26.44 -5.93
CA GLY A 426 9.32 25.31 -6.66
C GLY A 426 9.46 24.05 -5.81
N ASN A 427 9.36 24.18 -4.48
CA ASN A 427 9.41 23.09 -3.52
C ASN A 427 8.53 23.39 -2.29
N GLY A 428 7.38 24.05 -2.47
CA GLY A 428 6.56 24.53 -1.34
C GLY A 428 5.76 23.44 -0.63
N TYR A 429 5.78 22.20 -1.13
CA TYR A 429 4.99 21.11 -0.57
C TYR A 429 3.50 21.46 -0.41
N ILE A 430 2.94 22.09 -1.42
CA ILE A 430 1.53 22.48 -1.49
C ILE A 430 0.83 21.75 -2.65
N PRO A 431 -0.52 21.62 -2.60
CA PRO A 431 -1.26 20.88 -3.60
C PRO A 431 -1.08 21.46 -5.01
N ILE A 432 -0.65 20.62 -5.94
CA ILE A 432 -0.54 20.99 -7.36
C ILE A 432 -1.85 20.80 -8.13
N THR A 433 -2.75 19.98 -7.59
CA THR A 433 -4.05 19.64 -8.17
C THR A 433 -5.20 20.40 -7.53
N ASN A 434 -4.96 21.23 -6.52
CA ASN A 434 -5.95 21.84 -5.63
C ASN A 434 -6.78 20.81 -4.83
N TYR A 435 -6.23 19.62 -4.61
CA TYR A 435 -6.80 18.59 -3.76
C TYR A 435 -5.74 18.01 -2.84
N ILE A 436 -6.18 17.55 -1.66
CA ILE A 436 -5.33 16.85 -0.68
C ILE A 436 -6.03 15.55 -0.30
N TRP A 437 -5.29 14.50 -0.01
CA TRP A 437 -5.85 13.28 0.52
C TRP A 437 -6.43 13.49 1.92
N ARG A 438 -7.59 12.92 2.19
CA ARG A 438 -8.17 12.80 3.54
C ARG A 438 -8.05 11.38 4.07
N LYS A 439 -8.14 10.39 3.20
CA LYS A 439 -8.03 8.97 3.52
C LYS A 439 -6.66 8.69 4.14
N TYR A 440 -6.60 7.92 5.22
CA TYR A 440 -5.39 7.64 5.99
C TYR A 440 -4.75 8.85 6.69
N ILE A 441 -5.50 9.92 6.86
CA ILE A 441 -5.02 11.11 7.57
C ILE A 441 -5.66 11.18 8.95
N TYR A 442 -4.84 11.22 10.00
CA TYR A 442 -5.27 11.39 11.37
C TYR A 442 -5.52 12.87 11.66
N VAL A 443 -6.79 13.20 11.96
CA VAL A 443 -7.20 14.58 12.22
C VAL A 443 -6.94 15.03 13.65
N ASN A 444 -6.68 14.10 14.57
CA ASN A 444 -6.39 14.36 15.98
C ASN A 444 -4.93 14.09 16.33
N ALA A 445 -4.09 13.85 15.32
CA ALA A 445 -2.68 13.61 15.57
C ALA A 445 -2.04 14.85 16.22
N GLU A 446 -1.34 14.65 17.31
CA GLU A 446 -0.34 15.59 17.77
C GLU A 446 0.65 15.85 16.64
N ARG A 447 1.41 16.94 16.72
CA ARG A 447 2.38 17.40 15.71
C ARG A 447 3.09 16.25 15.00
N ILE A 448 3.00 16.23 13.69
CA ILE A 448 3.74 15.29 12.86
C ILE A 448 5.05 15.96 12.49
N PHE A 449 6.10 15.59 13.17
CA PHE A 449 7.45 15.96 12.81
C PHE A 449 8.14 14.80 12.09
N TRP A 450 9.15 15.11 11.31
CA TRP A 450 10.05 14.17 10.65
C TRP A 450 10.47 12.97 11.52
N ASN A 451 10.66 13.18 12.81
CA ASN A 451 11.17 12.19 13.74
C ASN A 451 10.13 11.66 14.74
N ASN A 452 8.87 12.05 14.63
CA ASN A 452 7.88 11.58 15.59
C ASN A 452 7.26 10.25 15.12
N PRO A 453 7.37 9.18 15.90
CA PRO A 453 6.63 7.95 15.64
C PRO A 453 5.13 8.21 15.72
N THR A 454 4.39 7.58 14.84
CA THR A 454 2.94 7.63 14.81
C THR A 454 2.36 6.23 15.02
N ASP A 455 1.25 6.15 15.74
CA ASP A 455 0.45 4.92 15.78
C ASP A 455 -0.35 4.81 14.49
N TYR A 456 -0.13 3.74 13.75
CA TYR A 456 -0.81 3.50 12.49
C TYR A 456 -1.37 2.09 12.44
#